data_a69140d1de5143b8f257551079148c6b
#
_entry.id   a69140d1de5143b8f257551079148c6b
#
_cell.length_a   1.000
_cell.length_b   1.000
_cell.length_c   1.000
_cell.angle_alpha   90.00
_cell.angle_beta   90.00
_cell.angle_gamma   90.00
#
_symmetry.space_group_name_H-M   'P 1'
#
loop_
_entity.id
_entity.type
_entity.pdbx_description
1 polymer ?
#
loop_
_entity_poly.entity_id
_entity_poly.type
_entity_poly.pdbx_seq_one_letter_code
_entity_poly.pdbx_strand_id
1 'polypeptide(L)'
;MNILRRGFTIGMLLAALSGMTLERSVGAASEENFFTHLHTEKAMANVTVSPARVGPVDLTIQLETVEELPLMAKAVSVRLTDMQTGRALKTIEAARRGDDQWSAAVLMPAAGRWMLALSIAISDNDKVDIEAPIIIK
;
A
#
# COMPACT_ATOMS: atom_id res chain seq x y z
N MET A 1 44.95 23.96 -67.42
CA MET A 1 44.79 24.45 -66.19
C MET A 1 43.41 24.69 -65.59
N ASN A 2 42.72 23.70 -65.29
CA ASN A 2 41.39 23.85 -64.75
C ASN A 2 41.32 23.33 -63.36
N ILE A 3 41.22 24.19 -62.49
CA ILE A 3 41.03 23.80 -61.14
C ILE A 3 39.56 23.73 -60.90
N LEU A 4 39.10 22.55 -60.83
CA LEU A 4 37.75 22.29 -60.42
C LEU A 4 37.61 22.50 -58.93
N ARG A 5 37.05 23.59 -58.61
CA ARG A 5 36.63 23.82 -57.24
C ARG A 5 35.37 23.09 -57.04
N ARG A 6 35.50 21.96 -56.52
CA ARG A 6 34.32 21.24 -56.07
C ARG A 6 33.96 21.72 -54.71
N GLY A 7 32.94 22.50 -54.67
CA GLY A 7 32.32 22.77 -53.43
C GLY A 7 31.69 21.52 -52.90
N PHE A 8 32.31 20.99 -51.91
CA PHE A 8 31.75 19.90 -51.18
C PHE A 8 30.78 20.47 -50.19
N THR A 9 29.53 20.44 -50.53
CA THR A 9 28.50 20.67 -49.55
C THR A 9 28.32 19.38 -48.79
N ILE A 10 28.96 19.32 -47.68
CA ILE A 10 28.66 18.31 -46.71
C ILE A 10 27.30 18.64 -46.15
N GLY A 11 26.35 17.93 -46.63
CA GLY A 11 25.04 17.95 -46.02
C GLY A 11 25.18 17.39 -44.62
N MET A 12 25.15 18.25 -43.68
CA MET A 12 25.12 17.87 -42.31
C MET A 12 23.75 17.26 -42.05
N LEU A 13 23.73 15.95 -42.05
CA LEU A 13 22.55 15.25 -41.63
C LEU A 13 22.43 15.44 -40.11
N LEU A 14 21.64 16.39 -39.73
CA LEU A 14 21.21 16.48 -38.35
C LEU A 14 20.26 15.31 -38.13
N ALA A 15 20.77 14.26 -37.61
CA ALA A 15 19.94 13.27 -36.99
C ALA A 15 19.40 13.92 -35.72
N ALA A 16 18.22 14.47 -35.83
CA ALA A 16 17.47 14.79 -34.66
C ALA A 16 17.18 13.48 -33.95
N LEU A 17 18.02 13.14 -33.02
CA LEU A 17 17.62 12.19 -32.01
C LEU A 17 16.50 12.88 -31.25
N SER A 18 15.30 12.62 -31.70
CA SER A 18 14.17 12.78 -30.86
C SER A 18 14.37 11.81 -29.71
N GLY A 19 14.97 12.29 -28.67
CA GLY A 19 14.97 11.58 -27.45
C GLY A 19 13.52 11.39 -27.11
N MET A 20 12.99 10.23 -27.42
CA MET A 20 11.79 9.79 -26.76
C MET A 20 12.16 9.64 -25.31
N THR A 21 12.00 10.68 -24.58
CA THR A 21 11.82 10.57 -23.17
C THR A 21 10.57 9.72 -23.00
N LEU A 22 10.77 8.48 -22.76
CA LEU A 22 9.72 7.69 -22.17
C LEU A 22 9.47 8.33 -20.82
N GLU A 23 8.56 9.26 -20.82
CA GLU A 23 7.93 9.59 -19.60
C GLU A 23 7.12 8.38 -19.22
N ARG A 24 7.76 7.53 -18.47
CA ARG A 24 7.01 6.67 -17.62
C ARG A 24 6.22 7.62 -16.75
N SER A 25 5.04 7.85 -17.17
CA SER A 25 4.10 8.40 -16.26
C SER A 25 4.13 7.47 -15.05
N VAL A 26 4.61 8.00 -13.98
CA VAL A 26 4.50 7.35 -12.68
C VAL A 26 3.03 7.38 -12.26
N GLY A 27 2.15 7.40 -13.22
CA GLY A 27 0.75 7.14 -13.05
C GLY A 27 0.46 5.76 -12.47
N ALA A 28 1.49 4.91 -12.37
CA ALA A 28 1.46 3.77 -11.46
C ALA A 28 1.15 4.20 -10.02
N ALA A 29 1.35 5.44 -9.69
CA ALA A 29 0.83 6.05 -8.48
C ALA A 29 -0.70 6.13 -8.44
N SER A 30 -1.38 5.75 -9.51
CA SER A 30 -2.82 5.50 -9.50
C SER A 30 -3.18 4.20 -8.78
N GLU A 31 -2.23 3.51 -8.19
CA GLU A 31 -2.56 2.53 -7.17
C GLU A 31 -3.21 3.27 -6.04
N GLU A 32 -4.50 3.15 -6.02
CA GLU A 32 -5.29 3.74 -4.98
C GLU A 32 -5.02 3.00 -3.69
N ASN A 33 -4.26 3.64 -2.84
CA ASN A 33 -4.04 3.18 -1.49
C ASN A 33 -5.12 3.77 -0.59
N PHE A 34 -5.54 3.00 0.37
CA PHE A 34 -6.43 3.46 1.42
C PHE A 34 -5.66 3.53 2.72
N PHE A 35 -5.78 4.66 3.41
CA PHE A 35 -5.15 4.87 4.70
C PHE A 35 -6.21 5.04 5.76
N THR A 36 -6.04 4.39 6.89
CA THR A 36 -6.93 4.57 8.03
C THR A 36 -6.16 4.59 9.33
N HIS A 37 -6.64 5.38 10.25
CA HIS A 37 -6.13 5.47 11.60
C HIS A 37 -7.17 4.91 12.55
N LEU A 38 -6.81 3.85 13.24
CA LEU A 38 -7.66 3.20 14.22
C LEU A 38 -7.23 3.63 15.61
N HIS A 39 -8.19 3.97 16.43
CA HIS A 39 -7.91 4.52 17.75
C HIS A 39 -8.79 3.87 18.81
N THR A 40 -8.16 3.46 19.92
CA THR A 40 -8.82 3.06 21.15
C THR A 40 -8.17 3.74 22.33
N GLU A 41 -8.74 3.55 23.51
CA GLU A 41 -8.12 4.07 24.75
C GLU A 41 -6.77 3.44 25.08
N LYS A 42 -6.45 2.28 24.48
CA LYS A 42 -5.26 1.51 24.82
C LYS A 42 -4.19 1.54 23.74
N ALA A 43 -4.56 1.72 22.49
CA ALA A 43 -3.65 1.63 21.37
C ALA A 43 -4.18 2.35 20.14
N MET A 44 -3.27 2.67 19.25
CA MET A 44 -3.56 3.21 17.93
C MET A 44 -2.90 2.36 16.86
N ALA A 45 -3.53 2.29 15.69
CA ALA A 45 -2.98 1.62 14.55
C ALA A 45 -3.11 2.48 13.29
N ASN A 46 -2.03 2.63 12.57
CA ASN A 46 -2.01 3.24 11.25
C ASN A 46 -1.97 2.12 10.22
N VAL A 47 -2.97 2.03 9.38
CA VAL A 47 -3.08 0.96 8.39
C VAL A 47 -3.09 1.52 6.99
N THR A 48 -2.23 0.98 6.15
CA THR A 48 -2.20 1.23 4.71
C THR A 48 -2.70 -0.01 3.99
N VAL A 49 -3.69 0.16 3.14
CA VAL A 49 -4.25 -0.89 2.27
C VAL A 49 -3.74 -0.62 0.85
N SER A 50 -2.94 -1.50 0.30
CA SER A 50 -2.30 -1.26 -0.99
C SER A 50 -2.26 -2.52 -1.87
N PRO A 51 -2.78 -2.45 -3.09
CA PRO A 51 -3.75 -1.47 -3.58
C PRO A 51 -5.13 -1.72 -2.98
N ALA A 52 -5.92 -0.68 -2.77
CA ALA A 52 -7.26 -0.82 -2.20
C ALA A 52 -8.29 -1.20 -3.28
N ARG A 53 -8.13 -2.37 -3.86
CA ARG A 53 -8.98 -2.88 -4.94
C ARG A 53 -9.15 -4.39 -4.85
N VAL A 54 -10.10 -4.92 -5.60
CA VAL A 54 -10.31 -6.36 -5.72
C VAL A 54 -9.03 -7.06 -6.20
N GLY A 55 -8.72 -8.18 -5.60
CA GLY A 55 -7.52 -8.96 -5.87
C GLY A 55 -6.54 -8.96 -4.71
N PRO A 56 -5.25 -9.26 -4.97
CA PRO A 56 -4.23 -9.27 -3.93
C PRO A 56 -4.02 -7.89 -3.34
N VAL A 57 -4.07 -7.80 -2.01
CA VAL A 57 -3.92 -6.56 -1.25
C VAL A 57 -2.92 -6.81 -0.12
N ASP A 58 -2.04 -5.84 0.09
CA ASP A 58 -1.14 -5.84 1.24
C ASP A 58 -1.62 -4.82 2.27
N LEU A 59 -1.72 -5.28 3.50
CA LEU A 59 -1.97 -4.43 4.66
C LEU A 59 -0.66 -4.17 5.37
N THR A 60 -0.32 -2.91 5.55
CA THR A 60 0.80 -2.49 6.39
C THR A 60 0.24 -1.86 7.64
N ILE A 61 0.65 -2.35 8.79
CA ILE A 61 0.11 -1.96 10.09
C ILE A 61 1.24 -1.43 10.94
N GLN A 62 1.10 -0.21 11.43
CA GLN A 62 1.99 0.37 12.41
C GLN A 62 1.22 0.58 13.71
N LEU A 63 1.77 0.10 14.81
CA LEU A 63 1.16 0.18 16.12
C LEU A 63 1.79 1.27 16.98
N GLU A 64 0.95 2.02 17.66
CA GLU A 64 1.39 3.08 18.56
C GLU A 64 0.63 3.02 19.88
N THR A 65 1.28 3.51 20.93
CA THR A 65 0.59 3.80 22.18
C THR A 65 -0.28 5.03 22.02
N VAL A 66 -1.13 5.34 23.00
CA VAL A 66 -1.96 6.56 22.98
C VAL A 66 -1.12 7.83 23.05
N GLU A 67 0.13 7.75 23.47
CA GLU A 67 1.10 8.85 23.47
C GLU A 67 1.90 8.93 22.16
N GLU A 68 1.48 8.20 21.13
CA GLU A 68 2.15 8.17 19.82
C GLU A 68 3.58 7.59 19.84
N LEU A 69 3.86 6.72 20.81
CA LEU A 69 5.11 5.97 20.88
C LEU A 69 4.95 4.60 20.20
N PRO A 70 6.03 4.02 19.65
CA PRO A 70 5.96 2.69 19.09
C PRO A 70 5.44 1.67 20.10
N LEU A 71 4.45 0.88 19.69
CA LEU A 71 3.88 -0.18 20.51
C LEU A 71 4.39 -1.52 20.03
N MET A 72 5.05 -2.24 20.90
CA MET A 72 5.44 -3.62 20.65
C MET A 72 4.31 -4.55 21.04
N ALA A 73 3.97 -5.45 20.14
CA ALA A 73 2.96 -6.47 20.37
C ALA A 73 3.56 -7.85 20.15
N LYS A 74 2.93 -8.87 20.73
CA LYS A 74 3.32 -10.27 20.54
C LYS A 74 2.76 -10.85 19.26
N ALA A 75 1.52 -10.49 18.94
CA ALA A 75 0.83 -10.99 17.78
C ALA A 75 -0.23 -10.00 17.33
N VAL A 76 -0.47 -9.97 16.02
CA VAL A 76 -1.55 -9.19 15.41
C VAL A 76 -2.29 -10.10 14.44
N SER A 77 -3.60 -10.18 14.58
CA SER A 77 -4.45 -10.86 13.61
C SER A 77 -5.40 -9.88 12.94
N VAL A 78 -5.76 -10.20 11.71
CA VAL A 78 -6.58 -9.36 10.83
C VAL A 78 -7.81 -10.14 10.41
N ARG A 79 -8.97 -9.52 10.53
CA ARG A 79 -10.22 -10.04 9.99
C ARG A 79 -10.93 -8.96 9.20
N LEU A 80 -11.41 -9.34 8.04
CA LEU A 80 -12.18 -8.47 7.15
C LEU A 80 -13.58 -9.02 7.00
N THR A 81 -14.58 -8.16 7.20
CA THR A 81 -15.98 -8.51 7.07
C THR A 81 -16.65 -7.57 6.07
N ASP A 82 -17.31 -8.16 5.09
CA ASP A 82 -18.11 -7.41 4.12
C ASP A 82 -19.27 -6.75 4.85
N MET A 83 -19.32 -5.42 4.84
CA MET A 83 -20.34 -4.67 5.56
C MET A 83 -21.72 -4.75 4.91
N GLN A 84 -21.79 -5.14 3.65
CA GLN A 84 -23.06 -5.31 2.94
C GLN A 84 -23.69 -6.66 3.21
N THR A 85 -22.90 -7.73 3.24
CA THR A 85 -23.40 -9.09 3.39
C THR A 85 -23.22 -9.66 4.79
N GLY A 86 -22.32 -9.07 5.59
CA GLY A 86 -21.92 -9.60 6.89
C GLY A 86 -20.97 -10.79 6.81
N ARG A 87 -20.51 -11.14 5.61
CA ARG A 87 -19.61 -12.27 5.40
C ARG A 87 -18.19 -11.90 5.79
N ALA A 88 -17.60 -12.68 6.68
CA ALA A 88 -16.21 -12.52 7.09
C ALA A 88 -15.29 -13.41 6.26
N LEU A 89 -14.12 -12.86 5.90
CA LEU A 89 -13.02 -13.64 5.37
C LEU A 89 -12.33 -14.40 6.51
N LYS A 90 -11.50 -15.37 6.14
CA LYS A 90 -10.68 -16.10 7.10
C LYS A 90 -9.77 -15.13 7.84
N THR A 91 -9.64 -15.30 9.15
CA THR A 91 -8.68 -14.54 9.97
C THR A 91 -7.24 -14.84 9.53
N ILE A 92 -6.44 -13.81 9.39
CA ILE A 92 -5.06 -13.88 8.96
C ILE A 92 -4.15 -13.41 10.09
N GLU A 93 -3.13 -14.20 10.39
CA GLU A 93 -2.07 -13.77 11.29
C GLU A 93 -1.12 -12.86 10.53
N ALA A 94 -0.94 -11.63 11.03
CA ALA A 94 0.02 -10.70 10.44
C ALA A 94 1.46 -11.13 10.75
N ALA A 95 2.35 -10.80 9.84
CA ALA A 95 3.77 -11.04 10.01
C ALA A 95 4.45 -9.80 10.61
N ARG A 96 5.31 -10.01 11.60
CA ARG A 96 6.12 -8.92 12.17
C ARG A 96 7.15 -8.45 11.14
N ARG A 97 7.23 -7.14 10.92
CA ARG A 97 8.20 -6.51 10.02
C ARG A 97 9.19 -5.60 10.73
N GLY A 98 8.89 -5.23 11.94
CA GLY A 98 9.70 -4.40 12.81
C GLY A 98 9.13 -4.40 14.21
N ASP A 99 9.66 -3.58 15.09
CA ASP A 99 9.21 -3.56 16.49
C ASP A 99 7.74 -3.17 16.61
N ASP A 100 7.29 -2.22 15.81
CA ASP A 100 5.93 -1.70 15.81
C ASP A 100 5.21 -1.92 14.47
N GLN A 101 5.80 -2.68 13.56
CA GLN A 101 5.30 -2.85 12.20
C GLN A 101 4.95 -4.29 11.88
N TRP A 102 3.80 -4.44 11.21
CA TRP A 102 3.23 -5.72 10.81
C TRP A 102 2.69 -5.64 9.40
N SER A 103 2.58 -6.76 8.74
CA SER A 103 1.97 -6.86 7.42
C SER A 103 1.11 -8.10 7.28
N ALA A 104 0.09 -8.00 6.43
CA ALA A 104 -0.76 -9.12 6.08
C ALA A 104 -1.12 -9.04 4.60
N ALA A 105 -1.06 -10.18 3.92
CA ALA A 105 -1.50 -10.31 2.54
C ALA A 105 -2.91 -10.89 2.52
N VAL A 106 -3.82 -10.24 1.82
CA VAL A 106 -5.22 -10.62 1.75
C VAL A 106 -5.66 -10.66 0.30
N LEU A 107 -6.45 -11.65 -0.07
CA LEU A 107 -7.13 -11.68 -1.36
C LEU A 107 -8.54 -11.11 -1.17
N MET A 108 -8.77 -9.91 -1.70
CA MET A 108 -10.08 -9.25 -1.60
C MET A 108 -11.00 -9.73 -2.72
N PRO A 109 -12.11 -10.39 -2.38
CA PRO A 109 -12.97 -11.01 -3.38
C PRO A 109 -13.96 -10.06 -4.03
N ALA A 110 -14.23 -8.91 -3.41
CA ALA A 110 -15.23 -7.98 -3.90
C ALA A 110 -14.93 -6.55 -3.49
N ALA A 111 -15.39 -5.61 -4.30
CA ALA A 111 -15.37 -4.19 -3.98
C ALA A 111 -16.45 -3.85 -2.94
N GLY A 112 -16.30 -2.71 -2.30
CA GLY A 112 -17.26 -2.19 -1.35
C GLY A 112 -16.62 -1.80 -0.02
N ARG A 113 -17.47 -1.63 0.98
CA ARG A 113 -17.04 -1.30 2.33
C ARG A 113 -16.81 -2.59 3.12
N TRP A 114 -15.66 -2.67 3.72
CA TRP A 114 -15.25 -3.79 4.55
C TRP A 114 -14.89 -3.30 5.95
N MET A 115 -15.31 -4.02 6.96
CA MET A 115 -14.86 -3.75 8.32
C MET A 115 -13.52 -4.44 8.53
N LEU A 116 -12.49 -3.66 8.77
CA LEU A 116 -11.18 -4.16 9.16
C LEU A 116 -11.13 -4.26 10.67
N ALA A 117 -10.92 -5.45 11.18
CA ALA A 117 -10.75 -5.70 12.60
C ALA A 117 -9.32 -6.22 12.87
N LEU A 118 -8.63 -5.54 13.76
CA LEU A 118 -7.33 -5.95 14.26
C LEU A 118 -7.47 -6.48 15.68
N SER A 119 -6.89 -7.62 15.95
CA SER A 119 -6.75 -8.16 17.28
C SER A 119 -5.26 -8.12 17.64
N ILE A 120 -4.92 -7.31 18.62
CA ILE A 120 -3.54 -7.02 18.99
C ILE A 120 -3.27 -7.64 20.35
N ALA A 121 -2.44 -8.67 20.41
CA ALA A 121 -1.97 -9.26 21.66
C ALA A 121 -0.73 -8.49 22.11
N ILE A 122 -0.89 -7.62 23.09
CA ILE A 122 0.21 -6.84 23.65
C ILE A 122 1.04 -7.71 24.58
N SER A 123 0.37 -8.49 25.41
CA SER A 123 0.96 -9.47 26.31
C SER A 123 0.05 -10.70 26.41
N ASP A 124 0.45 -11.69 27.21
CA ASP A 124 -0.37 -12.90 27.40
C ASP A 124 -1.75 -12.61 28.00
N ASN A 125 -1.85 -11.51 28.75
CA ASN A 125 -3.06 -11.13 29.46
C ASN A 125 -3.67 -9.81 28.97
N ASP A 126 -3.07 -9.17 27.97
CA ASP A 126 -3.55 -7.88 27.46
C ASP A 126 -3.75 -7.94 25.95
N LYS A 127 -5.00 -7.77 25.55
CA LYS A 127 -5.43 -7.85 24.18
C LYS A 127 -6.29 -6.64 23.85
N VAL A 128 -6.06 -6.08 22.68
CA VAL A 128 -6.81 -4.93 22.18
C VAL A 128 -7.47 -5.28 20.86
N ASP A 129 -8.77 -5.07 20.77
CA ASP A 129 -9.52 -5.20 19.52
C ASP A 129 -9.86 -3.82 19.00
N ILE A 130 -9.49 -3.57 17.76
CA ILE A 130 -9.71 -2.30 17.08
C ILE A 130 -10.36 -2.56 15.75
N GLU A 131 -11.34 -1.77 15.36
CA GLU A 131 -11.93 -1.90 14.04
C GLU A 131 -12.25 -0.57 13.38
N ALA A 132 -12.19 -0.55 12.07
CA ALA A 132 -12.56 0.60 11.25
C ALA A 132 -12.99 0.13 9.85
N PRO A 133 -13.88 0.89 9.19
CA PRO A 133 -14.24 0.58 7.81
C PRO A 133 -13.12 0.96 6.85
N ILE A 134 -12.94 0.15 5.83
CA ILE A 134 -12.09 0.42 4.67
C ILE A 134 -12.91 0.33 3.39
N ILE A 135 -12.40 0.93 2.33
CA ILE A 135 -13.07 0.93 1.03
C ILE A 135 -12.17 0.20 0.03
N ILE A 136 -12.74 -0.79 -0.64
CA ILE A 136 -12.12 -1.54 -1.73
C ILE A 136 -12.84 -1.18 -3.03
N LYS A 137 -12.08 -0.81 -4.05
CA LYS A 137 -12.62 -0.47 -5.38
C LYS A 137 -12.58 -1.63 -6.35
#